data_1f7e6d1dbaf342572351aa372374c890
#
_entry.id   1f7e6d1dbaf342572351aa372374c890
#
_cell.length_a   1.000
_cell.length_b   1.000
_cell.length_c   1.000
_cell.angle_alpha   90.00
_cell.angle_beta   90.00
_cell.angle_gamma   90.00
#
_symmetry.space_group_name_H-M   'P 1'
#
loop_
_entity.id
_entity.type
_entity.pdbx_description
1 polymer ?
#
loop_
_entity_poly.entity_id
_entity_poly.type
_entity_poly.pdbx_seq_one_letter_code
_entity_poly.pdbx_strand_id
1 'polypeptide(L)'
;MKNTCVEKIVINRAEKNIIGQFEYDIKHKNIKKNIVLFIHGSGESDKDGTVYFSNRIVSKNFKIISDELLRNGVSTFRFNKNYGYQIDKIVQDAICVTKYLKNRNDVDKIYIYGWSEGVRVIANIIKEVDGINGLILQSGVAKGWNSYFKYILEELVTMELEKIDRDNDGLVNISDFERYEFNSSSVSFAFNTMLLRKASDGILKFNDRIDTNSDGVINIKKDWGNVAKQIGDNSLNISNYVENFFLDSWNGDLDIFSKFGKPVFILHGINDGWINPVESVEFAKKINKNIDIKLFPGLGHSLQKVKSPLEDIGGEIDTEAIESILKWVMLQIRKDIG
;
A
#
# COMPACT_ATOMS: atom_id res chain seq x y z
N MET A 1 7.79 -22.30 14.13
CA MET A 1 7.84 -21.99 15.58
C MET A 1 7.24 -23.19 16.34
N LYS A 2 7.97 -23.81 17.27
CA LYS A 2 7.50 -25.04 17.96
C LYS A 2 6.28 -24.87 18.89
N ASN A 3 5.88 -23.64 19.21
CA ASN A 3 4.83 -23.36 20.20
C ASN A 3 3.67 -22.52 19.66
N THR A 4 3.51 -22.39 18.34
CA THR A 4 2.42 -21.62 17.73
C THR A 4 1.26 -22.53 17.44
N CYS A 5 0.08 -22.15 17.93
CA CYS A 5 -1.19 -22.72 17.52
C CYS A 5 -1.70 -21.96 16.30
N VAL A 6 -2.21 -22.70 15.32
CA VAL A 6 -2.71 -22.18 14.04
C VAL A 6 -4.12 -22.67 13.84
N GLU A 7 -5.10 -21.78 13.83
CA GLU A 7 -6.48 -22.07 13.51
C GLU A 7 -6.81 -21.58 12.10
N LYS A 8 -7.22 -22.48 11.21
CA LYS A 8 -7.79 -22.12 9.92
C LYS A 8 -9.24 -21.71 10.12
N ILE A 9 -9.54 -20.46 9.75
CA ILE A 9 -10.87 -19.88 9.90
C ILE A 9 -11.51 -19.74 8.52
N VAL A 10 -12.77 -20.15 8.42
CA VAL A 10 -13.61 -19.97 7.24
C VAL A 10 -14.80 -19.11 7.65
N ILE A 11 -14.92 -17.92 7.10
CA ILE A 11 -16.06 -17.05 7.31
C ILE A 11 -16.92 -17.12 6.06
N ASN A 12 -18.15 -17.65 6.23
CA ASN A 12 -19.08 -17.85 5.13
C ASN A 12 -19.60 -16.51 4.60
N ARG A 13 -19.56 -16.34 3.28
CA ARG A 13 -20.08 -15.20 2.54
C ARG A 13 -20.88 -15.71 1.34
N ALA A 14 -21.84 -14.93 0.88
CA ALA A 14 -22.71 -15.34 -0.21
C ALA A 14 -21.99 -15.67 -1.52
N GLU A 15 -20.99 -14.85 -1.91
CA GLU A 15 -20.26 -15.05 -3.17
C GLU A 15 -19.01 -15.92 -3.00
N LYS A 16 -18.19 -15.62 -2.00
CA LYS A 16 -16.91 -16.30 -1.78
C LYS A 16 -16.53 -16.28 -0.32
N ASN A 17 -16.26 -17.42 0.27
CA ASN A 17 -15.83 -17.54 1.66
C ASN A 17 -14.50 -16.83 1.89
N ILE A 18 -14.38 -16.18 3.04
CA ILE A 18 -13.11 -15.61 3.49
C ILE A 18 -12.33 -16.70 4.21
N ILE A 19 -11.13 -16.95 3.75
CA ILE A 19 -10.21 -17.92 4.37
C ILE A 19 -9.13 -17.16 5.11
N GLY A 20 -9.11 -17.32 6.42
CA GLY A 20 -8.17 -16.69 7.31
C GLY A 20 -7.39 -17.69 8.17
N GLN A 21 -6.42 -17.16 8.86
CA GLN A 21 -5.54 -17.89 9.77
C GLN A 21 -5.36 -17.08 11.05
N PHE A 22 -5.82 -17.66 12.16
CA PHE A 22 -5.61 -17.12 13.51
C PHE A 22 -4.43 -17.84 14.15
N GLU A 23 -3.41 -17.09 14.56
CA GLU A 23 -2.18 -17.62 15.13
C GLU A 23 -1.96 -17.03 16.52
N TYR A 24 -1.58 -17.88 17.48
CA TYR A 24 -1.25 -17.48 18.84
C TYR A 24 -0.25 -18.44 19.49
N ASP A 25 0.47 -17.99 20.52
CA ASP A 25 1.32 -18.87 21.33
C ASP A 25 0.42 -19.88 22.08
N ILE A 26 0.74 -21.16 22.02
CA ILE A 26 0.00 -22.23 22.68
C ILE A 26 -0.17 -22.01 24.19
N LYS A 27 0.78 -21.31 24.83
CA LYS A 27 0.72 -20.89 26.23
C LYS A 27 -0.48 -19.96 26.50
N HIS A 28 -0.97 -19.27 25.48
CA HIS A 28 -2.12 -18.37 25.55
C HIS A 28 -3.45 -19.03 25.16
N LYS A 29 -3.49 -20.38 25.03
CA LYS A 29 -4.69 -21.09 24.58
C LYS A 29 -5.94 -20.75 25.42
N ASN A 30 -5.79 -20.66 26.72
CA ASN A 30 -6.88 -20.49 27.67
C ASN A 30 -7.05 -19.06 28.21
N ILE A 31 -6.37 -18.09 27.63
CA ILE A 31 -6.49 -16.67 28.00
C ILE A 31 -6.96 -15.84 26.82
N LYS A 32 -7.51 -14.66 27.14
CA LYS A 32 -7.86 -13.68 26.12
C LYS A 32 -6.63 -13.13 25.43
N LYS A 33 -6.74 -12.89 24.14
CA LYS A 33 -5.63 -12.59 23.25
C LYS A 33 -5.69 -11.17 22.71
N ASN A 34 -4.59 -10.45 22.75
CA ASN A 34 -4.38 -9.23 22.00
C ASN A 34 -3.98 -9.62 20.57
N ILE A 35 -4.67 -9.10 19.58
CA ILE A 35 -4.53 -9.52 18.18
C ILE A 35 -4.17 -8.35 17.26
N VAL A 36 -3.31 -8.61 16.28
CA VAL A 36 -3.10 -7.72 15.13
C VAL A 36 -3.77 -8.36 13.91
N LEU A 37 -4.75 -7.64 13.36
CA LEU A 37 -5.43 -7.97 12.10
C LEU A 37 -4.71 -7.28 10.95
N PHE A 38 -4.37 -8.01 9.88
CA PHE A 38 -3.67 -7.47 8.71
C PHE A 38 -4.63 -7.18 7.57
N ILE A 39 -4.57 -5.95 7.02
CA ILE A 39 -5.34 -5.46 5.88
C ILE A 39 -4.40 -5.14 4.72
N HIS A 40 -4.69 -5.75 3.57
CA HIS A 40 -3.83 -5.72 2.38
C HIS A 40 -3.86 -4.39 1.63
N GLY A 41 -2.77 -4.13 0.89
CA GLY A 41 -2.70 -3.10 -0.14
C GLY A 41 -3.48 -3.45 -1.41
N SER A 42 -3.24 -2.69 -2.48
CA SER A 42 -3.89 -2.86 -3.80
C SER A 42 -3.55 -4.20 -4.45
N GLY A 43 -4.39 -4.60 -5.40
CA GLY A 43 -4.17 -5.81 -6.20
C GLY A 43 -4.52 -7.11 -5.51
N GLU A 44 -4.22 -8.22 -6.16
CA GLU A 44 -4.37 -9.56 -5.59
C GLU A 44 -3.29 -9.81 -4.55
N SER A 45 -3.68 -10.38 -3.43
CA SER A 45 -2.75 -10.70 -2.35
C SER A 45 -3.22 -11.91 -1.55
N ASP A 46 -2.28 -12.74 -1.16
CA ASP A 46 -2.53 -13.83 -0.22
C ASP A 46 -2.45 -13.33 1.24
N LYS A 47 -2.84 -14.20 2.18
CA LYS A 47 -2.79 -13.89 3.62
C LYS A 47 -1.40 -13.50 4.14
N ASP A 48 -0.35 -13.90 3.45
CA ASP A 48 1.04 -13.68 3.88
C ASP A 48 1.59 -12.31 3.44
N GLY A 49 0.80 -11.54 2.66
CA GLY A 49 1.25 -10.26 2.11
C GLY A 49 2.44 -10.47 1.17
N THR A 50 2.29 -11.44 0.25
CA THR A 50 3.36 -11.81 -0.68
C THR A 50 3.63 -10.67 -1.67
N VAL A 51 4.89 -10.28 -1.77
CA VAL A 51 5.38 -9.29 -2.72
C VAL A 51 6.04 -10.02 -3.88
N TYR A 52 5.66 -9.65 -5.10
CA TYR A 52 6.19 -10.22 -6.34
C TYR A 52 6.99 -9.18 -7.10
N PHE A 53 8.08 -9.62 -7.73
CA PHE A 53 8.79 -8.87 -8.75
C PHE A 53 9.14 -9.81 -9.92
N SER A 54 8.78 -9.43 -11.14
CA SER A 54 8.99 -10.26 -12.35
C SER A 54 8.54 -11.72 -12.16
N ASN A 55 7.35 -11.94 -11.60
CA ASN A 55 6.76 -13.26 -11.27
C ASN A 55 7.53 -14.09 -10.23
N ARG A 56 8.51 -13.51 -9.54
CA ARG A 56 9.20 -14.14 -8.42
C ARG A 56 8.72 -13.60 -7.08
N ILE A 57 8.57 -14.48 -6.10
CA ILE A 57 8.30 -14.06 -4.72
C ILE A 57 9.59 -13.45 -4.17
N VAL A 58 9.52 -12.17 -3.76
CA VAL A 58 10.64 -11.47 -3.14
C VAL A 58 10.47 -11.37 -1.63
N SER A 59 9.23 -11.39 -1.11
CA SER A 59 8.96 -11.37 0.32
C SER A 59 7.55 -11.84 0.65
N LYS A 60 7.30 -12.07 1.97
CA LYS A 60 6.00 -12.35 2.60
C LYS A 60 5.86 -11.48 3.85
N ASN A 61 5.69 -10.17 3.64
CA ASN A 61 5.85 -9.17 4.70
C ASN A 61 4.87 -9.36 5.87
N PHE A 62 3.60 -9.69 5.62
CA PHE A 62 2.65 -9.96 6.72
C PHE A 62 3.06 -11.19 7.53
N LYS A 63 3.58 -12.22 6.86
CA LYS A 63 4.08 -13.42 7.57
C LYS A 63 5.28 -13.08 8.45
N ILE A 64 6.21 -12.28 7.96
CA ILE A 64 7.41 -11.86 8.69
C ILE A 64 7.03 -11.07 9.95
N ILE A 65 6.16 -10.05 9.78
CA ILE A 65 5.67 -9.22 10.90
C ILE A 65 4.89 -10.10 11.90
N SER A 66 4.00 -10.97 11.39
CA SER A 66 3.23 -11.90 12.21
C SER A 66 4.11 -12.81 13.05
N ASP A 67 5.17 -13.36 12.46
CA ASP A 67 6.10 -14.24 13.16
C ASP A 67 6.83 -13.52 14.30
N GLU A 68 7.18 -12.26 14.12
CA GLU A 68 7.81 -11.47 15.17
C GLU A 68 6.84 -11.11 16.30
N LEU A 69 5.62 -10.72 15.95
CA LEU A 69 4.56 -10.47 16.94
C LEU A 69 4.27 -11.72 17.78
N LEU A 70 4.15 -12.89 17.14
CA LEU A 70 3.91 -14.18 17.81
C LEU A 70 5.04 -14.58 18.76
N ARG A 71 6.31 -14.36 18.39
CA ARG A 71 7.46 -14.61 19.29
C ARG A 71 7.37 -13.79 20.57
N ASN A 72 6.70 -12.64 20.52
CA ASN A 72 6.51 -11.72 21.63
C ASN A 72 5.11 -11.83 22.28
N GLY A 73 4.37 -12.90 22.00
CA GLY A 73 3.10 -13.21 22.65
C GLY A 73 1.89 -12.43 22.13
N VAL A 74 2.03 -11.71 21.01
CA VAL A 74 0.92 -11.03 20.35
C VAL A 74 0.34 -11.94 19.28
N SER A 75 -0.96 -12.19 19.35
CA SER A 75 -1.67 -13.02 18.37
C SER A 75 -1.89 -12.28 17.06
N THR A 76 -2.10 -13.00 15.98
CA THR A 76 -2.27 -12.39 14.65
C THR A 76 -3.42 -13.03 13.88
N PHE A 77 -4.07 -12.24 13.04
CA PHE A 77 -5.03 -12.73 12.08
C PHE A 77 -4.70 -12.22 10.68
N ARG A 78 -4.54 -13.17 9.76
CA ARG A 78 -4.25 -12.90 8.34
C ARG A 78 -5.26 -13.65 7.49
N PHE A 79 -5.71 -13.06 6.39
CA PHE A 79 -6.70 -13.67 5.49
C PHE A 79 -6.38 -13.37 4.03
N ASN A 80 -6.91 -14.19 3.11
CA ASN A 80 -6.74 -13.98 1.68
C ASN A 80 -7.63 -12.84 1.19
N LYS A 81 -7.09 -11.95 0.38
CA LYS A 81 -7.86 -10.94 -0.34
C LYS A 81 -8.57 -11.58 -1.53
N ASN A 82 -9.90 -11.50 -1.56
CA ASN A 82 -10.70 -12.25 -2.52
C ASN A 82 -10.97 -11.55 -3.86
N TYR A 83 -10.92 -10.21 -3.90
CA TYR A 83 -11.57 -9.43 -4.93
C TYR A 83 -10.63 -8.44 -5.68
N GLY A 84 -9.32 -8.67 -5.64
CA GLY A 84 -8.34 -7.88 -6.39
C GLY A 84 -8.50 -6.37 -6.17
N TYR A 85 -9.16 -5.68 -7.09
CA TYR A 85 -9.36 -4.22 -7.07
C TYR A 85 -10.81 -3.77 -6.76
N GLN A 86 -11.72 -4.70 -6.44
CA GLN A 86 -13.12 -4.37 -6.12
C GLN A 86 -13.24 -3.86 -4.69
N ILE A 87 -12.96 -2.58 -4.47
CA ILE A 87 -12.79 -1.98 -3.15
C ILE A 87 -13.99 -2.19 -2.22
N ASP A 88 -15.22 -2.07 -2.72
CA ASP A 88 -16.43 -2.24 -1.89
C ASP A 88 -16.53 -3.65 -1.32
N LYS A 89 -16.18 -4.67 -2.10
CA LYS A 89 -16.17 -6.07 -1.64
C LYS A 89 -15.03 -6.33 -0.68
N ILE A 90 -13.86 -5.73 -0.92
CA ILE A 90 -12.69 -5.82 -0.04
C ILE A 90 -13.03 -5.22 1.34
N VAL A 91 -13.66 -4.04 1.35
CA VAL A 91 -14.12 -3.36 2.56
C VAL A 91 -15.12 -4.23 3.32
N GLN A 92 -16.11 -4.80 2.63
CA GLN A 92 -17.10 -5.66 3.26
C GLN A 92 -16.50 -6.93 3.85
N ASP A 93 -15.54 -7.56 3.17
CA ASP A 93 -14.81 -8.71 3.71
C ASP A 93 -14.02 -8.32 4.96
N ALA A 94 -13.31 -7.20 4.92
CA ALA A 94 -12.52 -6.71 6.06
C ALA A 94 -13.40 -6.36 7.27
N ILE A 95 -14.55 -5.72 7.06
CA ILE A 95 -15.56 -5.48 8.11
C ILE A 95 -16.07 -6.81 8.69
N CYS A 96 -16.37 -7.77 7.84
CA CYS A 96 -16.86 -9.09 8.27
C CYS A 96 -15.82 -9.82 9.14
N VAL A 97 -14.54 -9.80 8.73
CA VAL A 97 -13.42 -10.35 9.51
C VAL A 97 -13.29 -9.65 10.86
N THR A 98 -13.35 -8.32 10.88
CA THR A 98 -13.22 -7.53 12.10
C THR A 98 -14.36 -7.83 13.09
N LYS A 99 -15.60 -7.90 12.60
CA LYS A 99 -16.78 -8.30 13.40
C LYS A 99 -16.66 -9.74 13.93
N TYR A 100 -16.16 -10.66 13.11
CA TYR A 100 -15.89 -12.04 13.53
C TYR A 100 -14.89 -12.07 14.69
N LEU A 101 -13.78 -11.36 14.60
CA LEU A 101 -12.78 -11.30 15.68
C LEU A 101 -13.33 -10.65 16.95
N LYS A 102 -14.08 -9.56 16.81
CA LYS A 102 -14.72 -8.88 17.94
C LYS A 102 -15.69 -9.77 18.71
N ASN A 103 -16.37 -10.68 18.03
CA ASN A 103 -17.36 -11.59 18.63
C ASN A 103 -16.73 -12.85 19.22
N ARG A 104 -15.43 -13.04 19.13
CA ARG A 104 -14.74 -14.17 19.78
C ARG A 104 -14.55 -13.91 21.26
N ASN A 105 -14.94 -14.85 22.09
CA ASN A 105 -14.80 -14.76 23.58
C ASN A 105 -13.33 -14.80 24.03
N ASP A 106 -12.43 -15.31 23.17
CA ASP A 106 -11.01 -15.46 23.47
C ASP A 106 -10.15 -14.32 22.89
N VAL A 107 -10.77 -13.26 22.32
CA VAL A 107 -10.11 -12.02 21.91
C VAL A 107 -10.37 -10.93 22.95
N ASP A 108 -9.32 -10.21 23.32
CA ASP A 108 -9.37 -9.06 24.25
C ASP A 108 -9.30 -7.74 23.47
N LYS A 109 -8.18 -7.51 22.78
CA LYS A 109 -7.92 -6.28 22.04
C LYS A 109 -7.62 -6.56 20.59
N ILE A 110 -8.09 -5.65 19.75
CA ILE A 110 -7.88 -5.70 18.29
C ILE A 110 -7.12 -4.45 17.87
N TYR A 111 -5.91 -4.66 17.34
CA TYR A 111 -5.14 -3.67 16.60
C TYR A 111 -5.23 -4.00 15.11
N ILE A 112 -5.34 -2.98 14.26
CA ILE A 112 -5.42 -3.22 12.82
C ILE A 112 -4.19 -2.62 12.14
N TYR A 113 -3.50 -3.48 11.39
CA TYR A 113 -2.39 -3.09 10.54
C TYR A 113 -2.88 -2.99 9.09
N GLY A 114 -2.67 -1.85 8.45
CA GLY A 114 -2.99 -1.64 7.05
C GLY A 114 -1.80 -1.16 6.24
N TRP A 115 -1.60 -1.78 5.09
CA TRP A 115 -0.56 -1.41 4.15
C TRP A 115 -1.16 -0.77 2.91
N SER A 116 -0.61 0.39 2.49
CA SER A 116 -0.99 1.06 1.24
C SER A 116 -2.51 1.33 1.17
N GLU A 117 -3.23 0.81 0.17
CA GLU A 117 -4.70 0.88 0.05
C GLU A 117 -5.43 0.32 1.30
N GLY A 118 -4.80 -0.56 2.05
CA GLY A 118 -5.34 -1.08 3.31
C GLY A 118 -5.67 0.01 4.33
N VAL A 119 -5.01 1.16 4.28
CA VAL A 119 -5.33 2.33 5.12
C VAL A 119 -6.72 2.87 4.78
N ARG A 120 -7.08 2.92 3.50
CA ARG A 120 -8.42 3.28 3.04
C ARG A 120 -9.48 2.27 3.48
N VAL A 121 -9.15 0.97 3.44
CA VAL A 121 -10.04 -0.09 3.95
C VAL A 121 -10.27 0.08 5.45
N ILE A 122 -9.23 0.41 6.22
CA ILE A 122 -9.33 0.69 7.67
C ILE A 122 -10.27 1.86 7.95
N ALA A 123 -10.23 2.94 7.15
CA ALA A 123 -11.15 4.07 7.29
C ALA A 123 -12.61 3.64 7.28
N ASN A 124 -12.95 2.67 6.43
CA ASN A 124 -14.29 2.09 6.37
C ASN A 124 -14.58 1.12 7.53
N ILE A 125 -13.59 0.34 7.97
CA ILE A 125 -13.76 -0.54 9.14
C ILE A 125 -14.14 0.29 10.38
N ILE A 126 -13.39 1.36 10.67
CA ILE A 126 -13.63 2.17 11.88
C ILE A 126 -14.91 3.01 11.85
N LYS A 127 -15.56 3.16 10.69
CA LYS A 127 -16.93 3.70 10.56
C LYS A 127 -17.99 2.71 11.03
N GLU A 128 -17.76 1.42 10.82
CA GLU A 128 -18.76 0.37 10.93
C GLU A 128 -18.56 -0.54 12.15
N VAL A 129 -17.36 -0.53 12.74
CA VAL A 129 -17.00 -1.46 13.81
C VAL A 129 -16.33 -0.72 14.96
N ASP A 130 -17.00 -0.72 16.11
CA ASP A 130 -16.46 -0.20 17.37
C ASP A 130 -15.51 -1.20 18.05
N GLY A 131 -14.77 -0.71 19.07
CA GLY A 131 -13.95 -1.55 19.95
C GLY A 131 -12.60 -1.93 19.36
N ILE A 132 -12.13 -1.21 18.35
CA ILE A 132 -10.76 -1.30 17.85
C ILE A 132 -9.85 -0.49 18.78
N ASN A 133 -8.72 -1.07 19.19
CA ASN A 133 -7.85 -0.54 20.22
C ASN A 133 -6.69 0.31 19.70
N GLY A 134 -6.35 0.18 18.41
CA GLY A 134 -5.33 1.01 17.79
C GLY A 134 -5.09 0.64 16.32
N LEU A 135 -4.43 1.54 15.59
CA LEU A 135 -4.16 1.39 14.17
C LEU A 135 -2.67 1.50 13.88
N ILE A 136 -2.20 0.70 12.92
CA ILE A 136 -0.85 0.75 12.38
C ILE A 136 -1.00 0.96 10.87
N LEU A 137 -0.57 2.12 10.38
CA LEU A 137 -0.81 2.58 9.02
C LEU A 137 0.53 2.69 8.29
N GLN A 138 0.80 1.73 7.40
CA GLN A 138 2.05 1.68 6.63
C GLN A 138 1.82 2.24 5.23
N SER A 139 2.62 3.25 4.85
CA SER A 139 2.72 3.78 3.48
C SER A 139 1.34 3.99 2.84
N GLY A 140 0.43 4.62 3.59
CA GLY A 140 -0.99 4.66 3.26
C GLY A 140 -1.37 5.74 2.26
N VAL A 141 -2.32 5.45 1.38
CA VAL A 141 -2.97 6.43 0.52
C VAL A 141 -3.91 7.28 1.36
N ALA A 142 -3.46 8.47 1.76
CA ALA A 142 -4.20 9.33 2.69
C ALA A 142 -5.04 10.41 1.98
N LYS A 143 -4.61 10.92 0.82
CA LYS A 143 -5.20 12.09 0.17
C LYS A 143 -6.09 11.80 -1.03
N GLY A 144 -6.18 10.59 -1.50
CA GLY A 144 -6.94 10.25 -2.71
C GLY A 144 -6.11 10.23 -3.99
N TRP A 145 -6.78 9.92 -5.10
CA TRP A 145 -6.11 9.58 -6.35
C TRP A 145 -5.34 10.72 -7.00
N ASN A 146 -5.83 11.96 -6.89
CA ASN A 146 -5.14 13.11 -7.49
C ASN A 146 -3.73 13.28 -6.94
N SER A 147 -3.58 13.21 -5.61
CA SER A 147 -2.28 13.33 -4.98
C SER A 147 -1.36 12.16 -5.33
N TYR A 148 -1.91 10.95 -5.40
CA TYR A 148 -1.22 9.75 -5.82
C TYR A 148 -0.66 9.88 -7.25
N PHE A 149 -1.51 10.26 -8.23
CA PHE A 149 -1.06 10.44 -9.60
C PHE A 149 -0.13 11.62 -9.79
N LYS A 150 -0.35 12.70 -9.05
CA LYS A 150 0.56 13.83 -9.06
C LYS A 150 1.98 13.39 -8.70
N TYR A 151 2.14 12.66 -7.62
CA TYR A 151 3.45 12.16 -7.21
C TYR A 151 4.07 11.23 -8.26
N ILE A 152 3.34 10.23 -8.73
CA ILE A 152 3.89 9.28 -9.70
C ILE A 152 4.20 9.94 -11.05
N LEU A 153 3.24 10.72 -11.59
CA LEU A 153 3.33 11.20 -12.96
C LEU A 153 4.15 12.50 -13.07
N GLU A 154 3.88 13.48 -12.21
CA GLU A 154 4.57 14.77 -12.28
C GLU A 154 5.98 14.69 -11.69
N GLU A 155 6.21 13.89 -10.65
CA GLU A 155 7.50 13.81 -9.98
C GLU A 155 8.31 12.61 -10.50
N LEU A 156 7.90 11.36 -10.19
CA LEU A 156 8.74 10.18 -10.44
C LEU A 156 8.95 9.86 -11.91
N VAL A 157 7.90 9.90 -12.73
CA VAL A 157 8.02 9.64 -14.18
C VAL A 157 8.84 10.74 -14.85
N THR A 158 8.64 12.00 -14.45
CA THR A 158 9.46 13.11 -14.97
C THR A 158 10.93 12.95 -14.60
N MET A 159 11.24 12.61 -13.35
CA MET A 159 12.63 12.31 -12.93
C MET A 159 13.24 11.15 -13.74
N GLU A 160 12.47 10.12 -14.08
CA GLU A 160 12.97 9.00 -14.86
C GLU A 160 13.19 9.40 -16.33
N LEU A 161 12.31 10.22 -16.92
CA LEU A 161 12.50 10.77 -18.25
C LEU A 161 13.74 11.67 -18.32
N GLU A 162 13.95 12.54 -17.33
CA GLU A 162 15.16 13.37 -17.21
C GLU A 162 16.45 12.54 -17.10
N LYS A 163 16.38 11.37 -16.49
CA LYS A 163 17.51 10.43 -16.41
C LYS A 163 17.76 9.71 -17.75
N ILE A 164 16.72 9.49 -18.56
CA ILE A 164 16.82 8.91 -19.92
C ILE A 164 17.38 9.94 -20.90
N ASP A 165 17.01 11.20 -20.77
CA ASP A 165 17.52 12.34 -21.52
C ASP A 165 18.99 12.63 -21.14
N ARG A 166 19.93 11.97 -21.84
CA ARG A 166 21.36 11.98 -21.48
C ARG A 166 22.08 13.26 -21.85
N ASP A 167 21.62 13.96 -22.87
CA ASP A 167 22.21 15.21 -23.35
C ASP A 167 21.53 16.46 -22.79
N ASN A 168 20.47 16.26 -21.99
CA ASN A 168 19.70 17.28 -21.29
C ASN A 168 19.07 18.32 -22.24
N ASP A 169 18.66 17.90 -23.44
CA ASP A 169 17.99 18.78 -24.39
C ASP A 169 16.46 18.86 -24.15
N GLY A 170 15.94 18.06 -23.21
CA GLY A 170 14.53 17.98 -22.83
C GLY A 170 13.70 17.11 -23.78
N LEU A 171 14.34 16.32 -24.63
CA LEU A 171 13.70 15.41 -25.57
C LEU A 171 14.08 13.95 -25.25
N VAL A 172 13.14 13.06 -25.46
CA VAL A 172 13.36 11.61 -25.30
C VAL A 172 12.84 10.91 -26.56
N ASN A 173 13.68 10.07 -27.15
CA ASN A 173 13.35 9.30 -28.33
C ASN A 173 12.81 7.92 -27.97
N ILE A 174 11.90 7.37 -28.78
CA ILE A 174 11.36 6.03 -28.54
C ILE A 174 12.46 4.95 -28.54
N SER A 175 13.54 5.14 -29.32
CA SER A 175 14.69 4.24 -29.35
C SER A 175 15.43 4.13 -28.03
N ASP A 176 15.34 5.14 -27.15
CA ASP A 176 15.98 5.14 -25.82
C ASP A 176 15.36 4.07 -24.90
N PHE A 177 14.12 3.64 -25.20
CA PHE A 177 13.37 2.64 -24.46
C PHE A 177 13.56 1.21 -24.94
N GLU A 178 14.15 0.96 -26.09
CA GLU A 178 14.26 -0.40 -26.63
C GLU A 178 15.00 -1.39 -25.71
N ARG A 179 15.91 -0.88 -24.90
CA ARG A 179 16.72 -1.65 -23.94
C ARG A 179 16.71 -1.06 -22.53
N TYR A 180 15.73 -0.19 -22.27
CA TYR A 180 15.66 0.46 -20.96
C TYR A 180 14.97 -0.44 -19.94
N GLU A 181 15.63 -0.65 -18.80
CA GLU A 181 15.11 -1.42 -17.68
C GLU A 181 14.69 -0.48 -16.55
N PHE A 182 13.42 -0.53 -16.19
CA PHE A 182 12.88 0.25 -15.08
C PHE A 182 13.18 -0.43 -13.75
N ASN A 183 13.71 0.33 -12.81
CA ASN A 183 14.02 -0.12 -11.45
C ASN A 183 12.97 0.32 -10.42
N SER A 184 11.87 0.94 -10.84
CA SER A 184 10.74 1.31 -10.00
C SER A 184 9.46 0.67 -10.51
N SER A 185 8.69 0.04 -9.61
CA SER A 185 7.42 -0.61 -9.98
C SER A 185 6.36 0.39 -10.41
N SER A 186 6.24 1.55 -9.77
CA SER A 186 5.26 2.58 -10.11
C SER A 186 5.59 3.28 -11.42
N VAL A 187 6.86 3.60 -11.63
CA VAL A 187 7.34 4.21 -12.87
C VAL A 187 7.17 3.23 -14.02
N SER A 188 7.59 1.97 -13.86
CA SER A 188 7.36 0.91 -14.86
C SER A 188 5.88 0.75 -15.19
N PHE A 189 5.01 0.77 -14.19
CA PHE A 189 3.56 0.74 -14.40
C PHE A 189 3.10 1.93 -15.26
N ALA A 190 3.47 3.16 -14.91
CA ALA A 190 3.06 4.36 -15.64
C ALA A 190 3.57 4.36 -17.09
N PHE A 191 4.83 3.98 -17.31
CA PHE A 191 5.39 3.88 -18.66
C PHE A 191 4.66 2.85 -19.50
N ASN A 192 4.47 1.63 -19.00
CA ASN A 192 3.85 0.54 -19.75
C ASN A 192 2.34 0.71 -19.96
N THR A 193 1.67 1.50 -19.15
CA THR A 193 0.22 1.70 -19.25
C THR A 193 -0.18 3.02 -19.88
N MET A 194 0.64 4.06 -19.77
CA MET A 194 0.28 5.41 -20.21
C MET A 194 1.17 5.93 -21.32
N LEU A 195 2.50 5.81 -21.18
CA LEU A 195 3.45 6.46 -22.08
C LEU A 195 3.75 5.61 -23.31
N LEU A 196 3.93 4.30 -23.12
CA LEU A 196 4.37 3.39 -24.16
C LEU A 196 3.22 2.53 -24.69
N ARG A 197 3.25 2.22 -25.98
CA ARG A 197 2.33 1.30 -26.67
C ARG A 197 3.13 0.33 -27.52
N LYS A 198 2.62 -0.90 -27.67
CA LYS A 198 3.07 -1.82 -28.72
C LYS A 198 2.08 -1.75 -29.87
N ALA A 199 2.56 -1.42 -31.07
CA ALA A 199 1.78 -1.49 -32.28
C ALA A 199 1.45 -2.96 -32.64
N SER A 200 0.54 -3.18 -33.58
CA SER A 200 0.11 -4.52 -34.01
C SER A 200 1.23 -5.38 -34.61
N ASP A 201 2.28 -4.74 -35.12
CA ASP A 201 3.52 -5.37 -35.62
C ASP A 201 4.55 -5.63 -34.51
N GLY A 202 4.23 -5.27 -33.24
CA GLY A 202 5.10 -5.43 -32.08
C GLY A 202 6.11 -4.30 -31.88
N ILE A 203 6.12 -3.29 -32.75
CA ILE A 203 7.01 -2.12 -32.62
C ILE A 203 6.57 -1.27 -31.45
N LEU A 204 7.55 -0.85 -30.62
CA LEU A 204 7.32 0.06 -29.51
C LEU A 204 7.12 1.49 -30.05
N LYS A 205 6.11 2.19 -29.56
CA LYS A 205 5.87 3.60 -29.85
C LYS A 205 5.34 4.32 -28.62
N PHE A 206 5.41 5.65 -28.62
CA PHE A 206 4.71 6.45 -27.64
C PHE A 206 3.19 6.40 -27.84
N ASN A 207 2.46 6.72 -26.78
CA ASN A 207 1.02 6.88 -26.85
C ASN A 207 0.67 8.08 -27.74
N ASP A 208 -0.17 7.88 -28.76
CA ASP A 208 -0.56 8.89 -29.75
C ASP A 208 -1.21 10.14 -29.15
N ARG A 209 -1.63 10.09 -27.87
CA ARG A 209 -2.16 11.24 -27.12
C ARG A 209 -1.07 12.07 -26.45
N ILE A 210 0.16 11.58 -26.42
CA ILE A 210 1.34 12.26 -25.88
C ILE A 210 2.26 12.68 -27.04
N ASP A 211 2.64 11.74 -27.88
CA ASP A 211 3.33 11.99 -29.16
C ASP A 211 2.26 12.26 -30.26
N THR A 212 1.76 13.49 -30.30
CA THR A 212 0.63 13.86 -31.16
C THR A 212 1.01 14.03 -32.63
N ASN A 213 2.29 14.25 -32.92
CA ASN A 213 2.83 14.38 -34.29
C ASN A 213 3.40 13.05 -34.82
N SER A 214 3.46 12.02 -33.96
CA SER A 214 3.91 10.67 -34.26
C SER A 214 5.33 10.61 -34.87
N ASP A 215 6.23 11.50 -34.40
CA ASP A 215 7.62 11.53 -34.84
C ASP A 215 8.54 10.62 -33.99
N GLY A 216 8.00 9.98 -32.95
CA GLY A 216 8.73 9.11 -32.03
C GLY A 216 9.61 9.86 -31.05
N VAL A 217 9.35 11.15 -30.85
CA VAL A 217 10.05 12.03 -29.90
C VAL A 217 9.04 12.73 -29.01
N ILE A 218 9.29 12.78 -27.72
CA ILE A 218 8.49 13.55 -26.77
C ILE A 218 9.34 14.62 -26.08
N ASN A 219 8.76 15.80 -25.91
CA ASN A 219 9.31 16.83 -25.05
C ASN A 219 8.82 16.61 -23.61
N ILE A 220 9.76 16.44 -22.67
CA ILE A 220 9.46 16.10 -21.28
C ILE A 220 8.51 17.12 -20.66
N LYS A 221 8.71 18.41 -20.89
CA LYS A 221 7.87 19.47 -20.29
C LYS A 221 6.57 19.72 -21.05
N LYS A 222 6.62 19.74 -22.40
CA LYS A 222 5.49 20.14 -23.23
C LYS A 222 4.52 19.01 -23.49
N ASP A 223 5.02 17.82 -23.81
CA ASP A 223 4.17 16.69 -24.15
C ASP A 223 3.80 15.88 -22.92
N TRP A 224 4.78 15.37 -22.17
CA TRP A 224 4.53 14.62 -20.95
C TRP A 224 4.06 15.50 -19.81
N GLY A 225 4.79 16.57 -19.44
CA GLY A 225 4.51 17.39 -18.27
C GLY A 225 3.12 18.03 -18.28
N ASN A 226 2.62 18.44 -19.44
CA ASN A 226 1.26 18.96 -19.57
C ASN A 226 0.21 17.86 -19.30
N VAL A 227 0.40 16.66 -19.82
CA VAL A 227 -0.50 15.52 -19.58
C VAL A 227 -0.47 15.12 -18.10
N ALA A 228 0.72 14.93 -17.53
CA ALA A 228 0.91 14.56 -16.13
C ALA A 228 0.22 15.55 -15.18
N LYS A 229 0.46 16.86 -15.40
CA LYS A 229 -0.17 17.94 -14.63
C LYS A 229 -1.69 17.94 -14.73
N GLN A 230 -2.24 17.80 -15.94
CA GLN A 230 -3.70 17.79 -16.13
C GLN A 230 -4.36 16.59 -15.43
N ILE A 231 -3.70 15.44 -15.38
CA ILE A 231 -4.18 14.28 -14.62
C ILE A 231 -4.09 14.55 -13.11
N GLY A 232 -2.96 15.07 -12.65
CA GLY A 232 -2.74 15.41 -11.22
C GLY A 232 -3.72 16.47 -10.71
N ASP A 233 -4.06 17.45 -11.54
CA ASP A 233 -5.04 18.49 -11.22
C ASP A 233 -6.51 18.05 -11.45
N ASN A 234 -6.74 16.77 -11.83
CA ASN A 234 -8.05 16.19 -12.12
C ASN A 234 -8.81 16.85 -13.29
N SER A 235 -8.13 17.62 -14.12
CA SER A 235 -8.72 18.24 -15.31
C SER A 235 -8.74 17.30 -16.52
N LEU A 236 -8.01 16.16 -16.45
CA LEU A 236 -7.96 15.14 -17.47
C LEU A 236 -8.16 13.76 -16.83
N ASN A 237 -9.09 12.99 -17.40
CA ASN A 237 -9.38 11.66 -16.89
C ASN A 237 -8.28 10.66 -17.31
N ILE A 238 -7.64 10.03 -16.33
CA ILE A 238 -6.60 9.02 -16.56
C ILE A 238 -7.10 7.82 -17.39
N SER A 239 -8.40 7.49 -17.34
CA SER A 239 -8.98 6.42 -18.14
C SER A 239 -8.88 6.66 -19.65
N ASN A 240 -8.60 7.91 -20.06
CA ASN A 240 -8.29 8.23 -21.45
C ASN A 240 -6.94 7.65 -21.91
N TYR A 241 -6.04 7.36 -20.99
CA TYR A 241 -4.69 6.84 -21.27
C TYR A 241 -4.54 5.37 -20.92
N VAL A 242 -5.30 4.87 -19.95
CA VAL A 242 -5.18 3.50 -19.43
C VAL A 242 -6.48 2.74 -19.70
N GLU A 243 -6.44 1.75 -20.56
CA GLU A 243 -7.59 0.90 -20.85
C GLU A 243 -7.97 0.05 -19.62
N ASN A 244 -9.28 -0.07 -19.38
CA ASN A 244 -9.84 -0.87 -18.26
C ASN A 244 -9.39 -0.43 -16.86
N PHE A 245 -8.97 0.82 -16.68
CA PHE A 245 -8.61 1.36 -15.39
C PHE A 245 -9.79 2.09 -14.77
N PHE A 246 -10.39 1.47 -13.76
CA PHE A 246 -11.52 2.06 -13.03
C PHE A 246 -11.00 2.69 -11.74
N LEU A 247 -10.97 4.02 -11.71
CA LEU A 247 -10.84 4.77 -10.48
C LEU A 247 -12.22 5.04 -9.91
N ASP A 248 -12.40 4.71 -8.65
CA ASP A 248 -13.52 5.24 -7.90
C ASP A 248 -13.26 6.71 -7.48
N SER A 249 -14.26 7.37 -6.92
CA SER A 249 -14.19 8.77 -6.49
C SER A 249 -13.45 8.97 -5.17
N TRP A 250 -12.35 8.22 -4.91
CA TRP A 250 -11.59 8.37 -3.68
C TRP A 250 -10.88 9.73 -3.58
N ASN A 251 -11.35 10.59 -2.69
CA ASN A 251 -10.80 11.92 -2.44
C ASN A 251 -10.04 12.03 -1.09
N GLY A 252 -9.78 10.89 -0.46
CA GLY A 252 -9.26 10.82 0.91
C GLY A 252 -10.38 10.92 1.94
N ASP A 253 -10.20 10.29 3.10
CA ASP A 253 -11.16 10.33 4.22
C ASP A 253 -10.39 10.56 5.53
N LEU A 254 -9.81 11.75 5.64
CA LEU A 254 -8.97 12.12 6.78
C LEU A 254 -9.79 12.31 8.06
N ASP A 255 -11.05 12.79 7.94
CA ASP A 255 -11.88 13.16 9.08
C ASP A 255 -12.23 11.96 9.98
N ILE A 256 -12.36 10.78 9.40
CA ILE A 256 -12.71 9.59 10.18
C ILE A 256 -11.59 9.20 11.15
N PHE A 257 -10.34 9.32 10.74
CA PHE A 257 -9.20 9.04 11.60
C PHE A 257 -9.08 10.05 12.74
N SER A 258 -9.44 11.33 12.50
CA SER A 258 -9.44 12.36 13.55
C SER A 258 -10.45 12.08 14.66
N LYS A 259 -11.53 11.37 14.34
CA LYS A 259 -12.60 10.97 15.28
C LYS A 259 -12.33 9.63 15.96
N PHE A 260 -11.33 8.88 15.53
CA PHE A 260 -11.08 7.53 16.02
C PHE A 260 -10.74 7.47 17.52
N GLY A 261 -10.03 8.47 18.04
CA GLY A 261 -9.81 8.65 19.47
C GLY A 261 -8.89 7.63 20.18
N LYS A 262 -8.41 6.60 19.45
CA LYS A 262 -7.46 5.59 19.95
C LYS A 262 -6.08 5.79 19.32
N PRO A 263 -5.02 5.16 19.88
CA PRO A 263 -3.67 5.31 19.35
C PRO A 263 -3.53 4.92 17.87
N VAL A 264 -2.81 5.72 17.11
CA VAL A 264 -2.47 5.48 15.70
C VAL A 264 -0.97 5.56 15.52
N PHE A 265 -0.39 4.59 14.84
CA PHE A 265 1.01 4.58 14.45
C PHE A 265 1.13 4.63 12.93
N ILE A 266 1.80 5.65 12.42
CA ILE A 266 2.07 5.83 10.99
C ILE A 266 3.53 5.49 10.72
N LEU A 267 3.76 4.59 9.75
CA LEU A 267 5.07 4.21 9.26
C LEU A 267 5.18 4.53 7.77
N HIS A 268 6.28 5.16 7.34
CA HIS A 268 6.49 5.45 5.93
C HIS A 268 7.98 5.44 5.58
N GLY A 269 8.33 4.82 4.45
CA GLY A 269 9.67 4.91 3.86
C GLY A 269 9.86 6.25 3.16
N ILE A 270 10.99 6.94 3.39
CA ILE A 270 11.24 8.24 2.73
C ILE A 270 11.46 8.06 1.22
N ASN A 271 11.96 6.89 0.81
CA ASN A 271 12.20 6.56 -0.59
C ASN A 271 11.04 5.75 -1.20
N ASP A 272 9.82 5.95 -0.71
CA ASP A 272 8.62 5.29 -1.24
C ASP A 272 8.38 5.74 -2.69
N GLY A 273 8.37 4.78 -3.61
CA GLY A 273 8.14 5.01 -5.04
C GLY A 273 6.66 4.96 -5.46
N TRP A 274 5.72 4.83 -4.53
CA TRP A 274 4.29 4.78 -4.81
C TRP A 274 3.51 5.92 -4.17
N ILE A 275 3.81 6.23 -2.92
CA ILE A 275 3.08 7.22 -2.11
C ILE A 275 4.05 8.27 -1.61
N ASN A 276 3.74 9.53 -1.82
CA ASN A 276 4.57 10.62 -1.32
C ASN A 276 4.63 10.61 0.22
N PRO A 277 5.80 10.41 0.84
CA PRO A 277 5.93 10.33 2.30
C PRO A 277 5.53 11.63 3.02
N VAL A 278 5.58 12.78 2.33
CA VAL A 278 5.11 14.07 2.86
C VAL A 278 3.62 14.01 3.22
N GLU A 279 2.82 13.23 2.47
CA GLU A 279 1.40 13.06 2.76
C GLU A 279 1.15 12.42 4.11
N SER A 280 1.96 11.44 4.52
CA SER A 280 1.86 10.84 5.85
C SER A 280 2.13 11.83 6.98
N VAL A 281 3.07 12.77 6.76
CA VAL A 281 3.37 13.83 7.74
C VAL A 281 2.19 14.81 7.85
N GLU A 282 1.64 15.22 6.72
CA GLU A 282 0.47 16.12 6.69
C GLU A 282 -0.77 15.46 7.26
N PHE A 283 -0.96 14.17 6.98
CA PHE A 283 -2.00 13.35 7.56
C PHE A 283 -1.87 13.28 9.08
N ALA A 284 -0.68 12.96 9.60
CA ALA A 284 -0.43 12.93 11.04
C ALA A 284 -0.73 14.26 11.74
N LYS A 285 -0.42 15.41 11.10
CA LYS A 285 -0.74 16.74 11.64
C LYS A 285 -2.23 17.03 11.74
N LYS A 286 -3.04 16.43 10.87
CA LYS A 286 -4.50 16.65 10.81
C LYS A 286 -5.27 15.71 11.73
N ILE A 287 -4.78 14.51 11.96
CA ILE A 287 -5.35 13.57 12.92
C ILE A 287 -4.94 14.02 14.34
N ASN A 288 -5.77 13.81 15.31
CA ASN A 288 -5.64 14.36 16.67
C ASN A 288 -4.57 13.64 17.54
N LYS A 289 -4.36 14.13 18.75
CA LYS A 289 -3.34 13.98 19.80
C LYS A 289 -2.70 12.62 20.10
N ASN A 290 -3.19 11.48 19.62
CA ASN A 290 -2.66 10.14 19.93
C ASN A 290 -1.97 9.47 18.75
N ILE A 291 -1.12 10.22 18.03
CA ILE A 291 -0.43 9.74 16.85
C ILE A 291 1.06 9.68 17.08
N ASP A 292 1.61 8.50 16.82
CA ASP A 292 3.03 8.31 16.61
C ASP A 292 3.30 8.22 15.10
N ILE A 293 4.29 8.93 14.60
CA ILE A 293 4.76 8.83 13.22
C ILE A 293 6.24 8.49 13.20
N LYS A 294 6.62 7.54 12.35
CA LYS A 294 8.02 7.22 12.08
C LYS A 294 8.27 7.15 10.58
N LEU A 295 9.17 8.01 10.11
CA LEU A 295 9.70 7.99 8.75
C LEU A 295 11.02 7.25 8.74
N PHE A 296 11.24 6.41 7.72
CA PHE A 296 12.44 5.60 7.59
C PHE A 296 13.27 6.06 6.39
N PRO A 297 14.40 6.75 6.61
CA PRO A 297 15.32 7.06 5.53
C PRO A 297 15.85 5.80 4.84
N GLY A 298 15.92 5.83 3.50
CA GLY A 298 16.43 4.71 2.72
C GLY A 298 15.49 3.51 2.63
N LEU A 299 14.24 3.62 3.08
CA LEU A 299 13.24 2.58 2.88
C LEU A 299 12.17 3.01 1.87
N GLY A 300 11.67 2.05 1.09
CA GLY A 300 10.62 2.23 0.09
C GLY A 300 9.22 1.87 0.59
N HIS A 301 8.30 1.59 -0.33
CA HIS A 301 6.87 1.37 -0.07
C HIS A 301 6.57 0.15 0.81
N SER A 302 7.30 -0.94 0.64
CA SER A 302 7.20 -2.14 1.50
C SER A 302 8.04 -2.03 2.78
N LEU A 303 8.63 -0.85 3.06
CA LEU A 303 9.64 -0.63 4.10
C LEU A 303 10.89 -1.52 3.90
N GLN A 304 11.21 -1.86 2.67
CA GLN A 304 12.47 -2.50 2.26
C GLN A 304 13.53 -1.44 1.96
N LYS A 305 14.82 -1.83 2.00
CA LYS A 305 15.94 -0.94 1.66
C LYS A 305 15.95 -0.60 0.17
N VAL A 306 15.96 0.70 -0.14
CA VAL A 306 16.11 1.24 -1.49
C VAL A 306 16.93 2.54 -1.44
N LYS A 307 17.66 2.85 -2.52
CA LYS A 307 18.48 4.06 -2.58
C LYS A 307 17.69 5.30 -2.96
N SER A 308 16.65 5.12 -3.79
CA SER A 308 15.78 6.21 -4.25
C SER A 308 14.37 5.69 -4.56
N PRO A 309 13.35 6.56 -4.68
CA PRO A 309 12.01 6.16 -5.14
C PRO A 309 12.01 5.51 -6.54
N LEU A 310 12.98 5.87 -7.39
CA LEU A 310 13.14 5.30 -8.73
C LEU A 310 13.74 3.89 -8.73
N GLU A 311 14.08 3.33 -7.57
CA GLU A 311 14.56 1.96 -7.39
C GLU A 311 13.58 1.10 -6.55
N ASP A 312 12.38 1.62 -6.29
CA ASP A 312 11.39 0.93 -5.45
C ASP A 312 10.61 -0.13 -6.23
N ILE A 313 11.09 -1.36 -6.16
CA ILE A 313 10.47 -2.54 -6.75
C ILE A 313 9.70 -3.39 -5.73
N GLY A 314 9.61 -2.92 -4.48
CA GLY A 314 9.14 -3.73 -3.36
C GLY A 314 10.19 -4.70 -2.85
N GLY A 315 9.94 -5.31 -1.70
CA GLY A 315 10.90 -6.24 -1.10
C GLY A 315 10.55 -6.63 0.33
N GLU A 316 11.51 -7.25 0.99
CA GLU A 316 11.38 -7.67 2.38
C GLU A 316 11.46 -6.46 3.31
N ILE A 317 10.50 -6.38 4.22
CA ILE A 317 10.44 -5.32 5.23
C ILE A 317 11.71 -5.31 6.11
N ASP A 318 12.25 -4.12 6.34
CA ASP A 318 13.46 -3.94 7.15
C ASP A 318 13.21 -4.26 8.64
N THR A 319 14.22 -4.81 9.29
CA THR A 319 14.17 -5.19 10.71
C THR A 319 13.82 -4.02 11.61
N GLU A 320 14.33 -2.80 11.36
CA GLU A 320 14.03 -1.61 12.14
C GLU A 320 12.54 -1.25 12.10
N ALA A 321 11.88 -1.46 10.94
CA ALA A 321 10.46 -1.25 10.81
C ALA A 321 9.66 -2.27 11.61
N ILE A 322 10.04 -3.56 11.55
CA ILE A 322 9.41 -4.63 12.34
C ILE A 322 9.54 -4.37 13.84
N GLU A 323 10.73 -4.02 14.32
CA GLU A 323 10.98 -3.68 15.72
C GLU A 323 10.14 -2.49 16.18
N SER A 324 9.95 -1.49 15.31
CA SER A 324 9.13 -0.32 15.60
C SER A 324 7.66 -0.69 15.74
N ILE A 325 7.13 -1.55 14.86
CA ILE A 325 5.77 -2.09 14.94
C ILE A 325 5.59 -2.86 16.25
N LEU A 326 6.50 -3.80 16.53
CA LEU A 326 6.45 -4.61 17.74
C LEU A 326 6.48 -3.76 19.01
N LYS A 327 7.44 -2.83 19.09
CA LYS A 327 7.59 -1.93 20.24
C LYS A 327 6.33 -1.11 20.50
N TRP A 328 5.72 -0.59 19.42
CA TRP A 328 4.50 0.19 19.53
C TRP A 328 3.33 -0.66 20.03
N VAL A 329 3.10 -1.84 19.45
CA VAL A 329 2.02 -2.76 19.86
C VAL A 329 2.18 -3.15 21.32
N MET A 330 3.38 -3.56 21.74
CA MET A 330 3.67 -3.95 23.13
C MET A 330 3.45 -2.80 24.10
N LEU A 331 3.77 -1.56 23.70
CA LEU A 331 3.52 -0.37 24.52
C LEU A 331 2.02 -0.15 24.72
N GLN A 332 1.20 -0.26 23.66
CA GLN A 332 -0.25 -0.09 23.77
C GLN A 332 -0.90 -1.18 24.64
N ILE A 333 -0.45 -2.43 24.51
CA ILE A 333 -0.96 -3.53 25.34
C ILE A 333 -0.68 -3.27 26.85
N ARG A 334 0.52 -2.75 27.19
CA ARG A 334 0.92 -2.49 28.57
C ARG A 334 0.20 -1.28 29.20
N LYS A 335 -0.03 -0.21 28.45
CA LYS A 335 -0.72 1.00 28.95
C LYS A 335 -2.12 0.73 29.49
N ASP A 336 -2.76 -0.33 29.02
CA ASP A 336 -4.12 -0.67 29.41
C ASP A 336 -4.18 -1.65 30.60
N ILE A 337 -3.03 -2.11 31.10
CA ILE A 337 -2.93 -3.02 32.27
C ILE A 337 -2.68 -2.23 33.58
N GLY A 338 -2.27 -0.97 33.47
CA GLY A 338 -2.04 -0.04 34.60
C GLY A 338 -3.16 0.96 34.76
#